data_e989c6a68ebd16d01137d31ec68c35e3
#
_entry.id   e989c6a68ebd16d01137d31ec68c35e3
#
_cell.length_a   1.000
_cell.length_b   1.000
_cell.length_c   1.000
_cell.angle_alpha   90.00
_cell.angle_beta   90.00
_cell.angle_gamma   90.00
#
_symmetry.space_group_name_H-M   'P 1'
#
loop_
_entity.id
_entity.type
_entity.pdbx_description
1 polymer ?
#
loop_
_entity_poly.entity_id
_entity_poly.type
_entity_poly.pdbx_seq_one_letter_code
_entity_poly.pdbx_strand_id
1 'polypeptide(L)'
;MNIRKLARPAAALLTAAALMAGIPELRMEAQAAFPEYLKSVTYFGDAWPINYWGTEDDNMGANFARIKADGFNSIILVIPWREFQPGDMGNMYNEAAFAKLDQVMKCADDHGLMVTLRIGYCWDYSGEASLPERYAGVVQDGSNDRKMWIDYCKTIYDRVSDYGNFQGGFITWEDFWDYTSNMDRDLTRAL
;
A
#
# COMPACT_ATOMS: atom_id res chain seq x y z
N MET A 1 21.36 -0.78 63.53
CA MET A 1 21.35 -1.03 62.10
C MET A 1 19.93 -0.78 61.61
N ASN A 2 19.65 0.48 61.16
CA ASN A 2 18.33 0.98 60.85
C ASN A 2 18.09 0.89 59.35
N ILE A 3 17.16 0.03 58.95
CA ILE A 3 16.70 -0.10 57.55
C ILE A 3 15.53 0.91 57.40
N ARG A 4 15.76 2.05 56.79
CA ARG A 4 14.72 2.95 56.35
C ARG A 4 14.09 2.41 55.06
N LYS A 5 12.82 1.98 55.16
CA LYS A 5 11.98 1.64 54.02
C LYS A 5 11.68 2.91 53.23
N LEU A 6 12.14 3.00 52.02
CA LEU A 6 11.78 4.01 51.03
C LEU A 6 10.32 3.70 50.54
N ALA A 7 9.38 4.46 51.00
CA ALA A 7 8.05 4.51 50.43
C ALA A 7 8.12 5.27 49.08
N ARG A 8 7.87 4.63 48.01
CA ARG A 8 7.70 5.26 46.68
C ARG A 8 6.33 5.96 46.64
N PRO A 9 6.21 7.17 46.10
CA PRO A 9 4.95 7.88 46.03
C PRO A 9 4.08 7.31 44.89
N ALA A 10 3.04 6.59 45.25
CA ALA A 10 1.96 6.19 44.33
C ALA A 10 1.00 7.36 43.97
N ALA A 11 1.32 8.58 44.41
CA ALA A 11 0.43 9.76 44.24
C ALA A 11 0.65 10.52 42.94
N ALA A 12 1.74 10.27 42.21
CA ALA A 12 2.05 11.03 40.98
C ALA A 12 1.37 10.47 39.69
N LEU A 13 0.86 9.26 39.73
CA LEU A 13 0.19 8.64 38.57
C LEU A 13 -1.30 8.97 38.47
N LEU A 14 -1.95 9.34 39.57
CA LEU A 14 -3.38 9.68 39.58
C LEU A 14 -3.69 11.12 39.15
N THR A 15 -2.74 12.02 39.24
CA THR A 15 -2.92 13.43 38.81
C THR A 15 -2.72 13.62 37.30
N ALA A 16 -1.97 12.76 36.62
CA ALA A 16 -1.84 12.83 35.17
C ALA A 16 -3.10 12.32 34.43
N ALA A 17 -3.80 11.32 34.98
CA ALA A 17 -5.05 10.80 34.43
C ALA A 17 -6.25 11.75 34.55
N ALA A 18 -6.24 12.63 35.56
CA ALA A 18 -7.35 13.59 35.81
C ALA A 18 -7.23 14.86 34.95
N LEU A 19 -6.02 15.22 34.49
CA LEU A 19 -5.81 16.37 33.60
C LEU A 19 -6.14 16.06 32.13
N MET A 20 -6.16 14.78 31.73
CA MET A 20 -6.49 14.37 30.36
C MET A 20 -8.01 14.19 30.14
N ALA A 21 -8.80 14.17 31.18
CA ALA A 21 -10.26 14.04 31.09
C ALA A 21 -11.00 15.34 30.71
N GLY A 22 -10.30 16.45 30.63
CA GLY A 22 -10.86 17.78 30.34
C GLY A 22 -10.57 18.35 28.94
N ILE A 23 -9.89 17.60 28.06
CA ILE A 23 -9.63 18.04 26.68
C ILE A 23 -10.45 17.15 25.73
N PRO A 24 -11.56 17.67 25.15
CA PRO A 24 -12.49 16.84 24.35
C PRO A 24 -11.92 16.37 22.99
N GLU A 25 -10.69 16.71 22.63
CA GLU A 25 -10.17 16.54 21.27
C GLU A 25 -8.86 15.75 21.16
N LEU A 26 -8.38 15.12 22.20
CA LEU A 26 -7.29 14.15 22.07
C LEU A 26 -7.85 12.73 22.14
N ARG A 27 -8.78 12.38 21.24
CA ARG A 27 -8.83 11.01 20.75
C ARG A 27 -7.61 10.82 19.86
N MET A 28 -6.50 10.43 20.44
CA MET A 28 -5.56 9.60 19.72
C MET A 28 -6.33 8.33 19.37
N GLU A 29 -6.89 8.28 18.16
CA GLU A 29 -7.31 7.00 17.59
C GLU A 29 -6.07 6.11 17.73
N ALA A 30 -6.23 5.03 18.49
CA ALA A 30 -5.14 4.09 18.66
C ALA A 30 -4.86 3.54 17.27
N GLN A 31 -3.79 4.05 16.65
CA GLN A 31 -3.31 3.54 15.38
C GLN A 31 -3.16 2.04 15.57
N ALA A 32 -3.85 1.25 14.76
CA ALA A 32 -3.84 -0.19 14.90
C ALA A 32 -2.39 -0.66 14.96
N ALA A 33 -1.99 -1.29 16.05
CA ALA A 33 -0.62 -1.77 16.18
C ALA A 33 -0.35 -2.79 15.07
N PHE A 34 0.72 -2.59 14.32
CA PHE A 34 1.11 -3.54 13.29
C PHE A 34 1.27 -4.94 13.91
N PRO A 35 0.71 -5.98 13.29
CA PRO A 35 0.86 -7.32 13.79
C PRO A 35 2.34 -7.76 13.71
N GLU A 36 2.80 -8.52 14.69
CA GLU A 36 4.16 -9.05 14.72
C GLU A 36 4.49 -9.94 13.51
N TYR A 37 3.46 -10.59 12.97
CA TYR A 37 3.58 -11.47 11.81
C TYR A 37 2.47 -11.20 10.81
N LEU A 38 2.82 -11.09 9.52
CA LEU A 38 1.87 -10.93 8.45
C LEU A 38 1.65 -12.24 7.71
N LYS A 39 0.39 -12.62 7.65
CA LYS A 39 -0.09 -13.68 6.76
C LYS A 39 -0.98 -13.04 5.71
N SER A 40 -0.42 -12.86 4.52
CA SER A 40 -1.05 -12.10 3.45
C SER A 40 -1.58 -12.98 2.34
N VAL A 41 -2.63 -12.52 1.67
CA VAL A 41 -3.16 -13.10 0.43
C VAL A 41 -3.36 -11.99 -0.59
N THR A 42 -3.10 -12.27 -1.86
CA THR A 42 -3.39 -11.31 -2.93
C THR A 42 -4.90 -11.23 -3.15
N TYR A 43 -5.42 -10.01 -3.23
CA TYR A 43 -6.84 -9.76 -3.44
C TYR A 43 -7.11 -9.02 -4.74
N PHE A 44 -8.08 -9.49 -5.49
CA PHE A 44 -8.54 -8.91 -6.76
C PHE A 44 -9.99 -9.30 -7.09
N GLY A 45 -10.80 -9.60 -6.06
CA GLY A 45 -12.19 -10.05 -6.23
C GLY A 45 -12.28 -11.28 -7.14
N ASP A 46 -13.25 -11.24 -8.05
CA ASP A 46 -13.46 -12.28 -9.08
C ASP A 46 -12.79 -11.94 -10.43
N ALA A 47 -12.03 -10.80 -10.48
CA ALA A 47 -11.37 -10.35 -11.69
C ALA A 47 -9.91 -10.83 -11.75
N TRP A 48 -9.24 -10.60 -12.87
CA TRP A 48 -7.79 -10.70 -12.95
C TRP A 48 -7.17 -9.44 -12.33
N PRO A 49 -6.00 -9.50 -11.65
CA PRO A 49 -5.45 -8.37 -10.90
C PRO A 49 -5.37 -7.04 -11.67
N ILE A 50 -5.01 -7.08 -12.95
CA ILE A 50 -4.93 -5.88 -13.79
C ILE A 50 -6.30 -5.31 -14.19
N ASN A 51 -7.35 -6.09 -14.15
CA ASN A 51 -8.69 -5.67 -14.54
C ASN A 51 -9.57 -5.30 -13.34
N TYR A 52 -9.11 -5.59 -12.14
CA TYR A 52 -9.86 -5.42 -10.90
C TYR A 52 -10.39 -3.99 -10.72
N TRP A 53 -9.59 -3.00 -11.07
CA TRP A 53 -9.91 -1.59 -10.83
C TRP A 53 -11.04 -1.04 -11.70
N GLY A 54 -11.29 -1.66 -12.85
CA GLY A 54 -12.40 -1.33 -13.75
C GLY A 54 -13.65 -2.18 -13.55
N THR A 55 -13.69 -3.11 -12.59
CA THR A 55 -14.84 -3.99 -12.32
C THR A 55 -15.54 -3.61 -11.02
N GLU A 56 -16.80 -4.05 -10.86
CA GLU A 56 -17.49 -3.98 -9.57
C GLU A 56 -17.08 -5.15 -8.67
N ASP A 57 -17.17 -4.96 -7.37
CA ASP A 57 -16.83 -5.98 -6.36
C ASP A 57 -17.88 -5.97 -5.25
N ASP A 58 -19.06 -6.48 -5.58
CA ASP A 58 -20.20 -6.52 -4.67
C ASP A 58 -19.99 -7.43 -3.46
N ASN A 59 -19.02 -8.33 -3.54
CA ASN A 59 -18.71 -9.31 -2.51
C ASN A 59 -17.51 -8.95 -1.64
N MET A 60 -16.93 -7.76 -1.80
CA MET A 60 -15.69 -7.35 -1.11
C MET A 60 -15.74 -7.61 0.40
N GLY A 61 -16.80 -7.15 1.07
CA GLY A 61 -16.94 -7.33 2.51
C GLY A 61 -17.04 -8.80 2.93
N ALA A 62 -17.79 -9.60 2.17
CA ALA A 62 -17.92 -11.04 2.44
C ALA A 62 -16.57 -11.77 2.22
N ASN A 63 -15.83 -11.39 1.18
CA ASN A 63 -14.51 -11.91 0.88
C ASN A 63 -13.51 -11.56 2.00
N PHE A 64 -13.51 -10.32 2.48
CA PHE A 64 -12.61 -9.90 3.58
C PHE A 64 -12.95 -10.60 4.90
N ALA A 65 -14.24 -10.74 5.21
CA ALA A 65 -14.66 -11.53 6.37
C ALA A 65 -14.16 -12.98 6.28
N ARG A 66 -14.22 -13.60 5.10
CA ARG A 66 -13.72 -14.94 4.87
C ARG A 66 -12.19 -15.03 4.97
N ILE A 67 -11.46 -14.09 4.35
CA ILE A 67 -10.00 -13.99 4.44
C ILE A 67 -9.58 -13.92 5.92
N LYS A 68 -10.28 -13.10 6.70
CA LYS A 68 -10.02 -13.00 8.14
C LYS A 68 -10.32 -14.29 8.89
N ALA A 69 -11.45 -14.95 8.59
CA ALA A 69 -11.83 -16.22 9.19
C ALA A 69 -10.84 -17.36 8.87
N ASP A 70 -10.22 -17.33 7.68
CA ASP A 70 -9.17 -18.27 7.26
C ASP A 70 -7.79 -17.97 7.92
N GLY A 71 -7.76 -16.98 8.83
CA GLY A 71 -6.60 -16.64 9.66
C GLY A 71 -5.57 -15.76 8.95
N PHE A 72 -5.92 -15.10 7.84
CA PHE A 72 -5.11 -14.04 7.26
C PHE A 72 -5.31 -12.72 8.03
N ASN A 73 -4.30 -11.88 8.05
CA ASN A 73 -4.35 -10.57 8.69
C ASN A 73 -3.91 -9.44 7.77
N SER A 74 -3.63 -9.77 6.53
CA SER A 74 -3.20 -8.81 5.51
C SER A 74 -3.64 -9.22 4.12
N ILE A 75 -3.86 -8.22 3.27
CA ILE A 75 -4.05 -8.40 1.83
C ILE A 75 -2.95 -7.68 1.05
N ILE A 76 -2.66 -8.20 -0.14
CA ILE A 76 -1.78 -7.56 -1.12
C ILE A 76 -2.65 -7.11 -2.28
N LEU A 77 -2.59 -5.82 -2.61
CA LEU A 77 -3.28 -5.23 -3.75
C LEU A 77 -2.27 -4.96 -4.86
N VAL A 78 -2.60 -5.38 -6.06
CA VAL A 78 -1.83 -5.02 -7.26
C VAL A 78 -2.35 -3.70 -7.79
N ILE A 79 -1.46 -2.73 -7.95
CA ILE A 79 -1.76 -1.38 -8.42
C ILE A 79 -1.13 -1.20 -9.81
N PRO A 80 -1.85 -1.55 -10.90
CA PRO A 80 -1.31 -1.40 -12.24
C PRO A 80 -1.25 0.08 -12.63
N TRP A 81 -0.11 0.52 -13.13
CA TRP A 81 0.10 1.92 -13.48
C TRP A 81 -0.95 2.44 -14.46
N ARG A 82 -1.23 1.67 -15.52
CA ARG A 82 -2.22 2.03 -16.54
C ARG A 82 -3.63 2.26 -15.99
N GLU A 83 -4.03 1.51 -14.97
CA GLU A 83 -5.38 1.63 -14.41
C GLU A 83 -5.56 2.93 -13.61
N PHE A 84 -4.49 3.41 -12.97
CA PHE A 84 -4.51 4.62 -12.15
C PHE A 84 -4.07 5.87 -12.90
N GLN A 85 -3.22 5.71 -13.91
CA GLN A 85 -2.74 6.80 -14.76
C GLN A 85 -2.81 6.35 -16.23
N PRO A 86 -4.01 6.28 -16.82
CA PRO A 86 -4.17 5.86 -18.20
C PRO A 86 -3.64 6.91 -19.17
N GLY A 87 -2.88 6.48 -20.16
CA GLY A 87 -2.36 7.28 -21.26
C GLY A 87 -0.95 7.82 -21.06
N ASP A 88 -0.38 8.28 -22.17
CA ASP A 88 1.04 8.69 -22.26
C ASP A 88 1.31 10.08 -21.67
N MET A 89 0.30 10.76 -21.19
CA MET A 89 0.36 12.18 -20.84
C MET A 89 0.54 12.47 -19.36
N GLY A 90 1.07 11.56 -18.59
CA GLY A 90 1.65 11.69 -17.25
C GLY A 90 0.87 12.42 -16.15
N ASN A 91 -0.14 13.17 -16.49
CA ASN A 91 -0.89 14.02 -15.57
C ASN A 91 -2.40 13.73 -15.54
N MET A 92 -2.83 12.66 -16.19
CA MET A 92 -4.23 12.22 -16.12
C MET A 92 -4.33 11.01 -15.18
N TYR A 93 -5.05 11.19 -14.09
CA TYR A 93 -5.33 10.13 -13.14
C TYR A 93 -6.78 9.64 -13.25
N ASN A 94 -6.99 8.36 -13.02
CA ASN A 94 -8.31 7.74 -13.01
C ASN A 94 -8.92 7.81 -11.62
N GLU A 95 -9.70 8.83 -11.36
CA GLU A 95 -10.35 9.05 -10.05
C GLU A 95 -11.31 7.90 -9.66
N ALA A 96 -11.87 7.17 -10.62
CA ALA A 96 -12.70 6.00 -10.31
C ALA A 96 -11.87 4.87 -9.69
N ALA A 97 -10.65 4.62 -10.21
CA ALA A 97 -9.73 3.65 -9.63
C ALA A 97 -9.28 4.07 -8.22
N PHE A 98 -9.00 5.37 -8.01
CA PHE A 98 -8.68 5.89 -6.69
C PHE A 98 -9.85 5.78 -5.70
N ALA A 99 -11.08 6.09 -6.14
CA ALA A 99 -12.26 5.93 -5.30
C ALA A 99 -12.46 4.46 -4.89
N LYS A 100 -12.21 3.53 -5.81
CA LYS A 100 -12.25 2.10 -5.48
C LYS A 100 -11.12 1.72 -4.52
N LEU A 101 -9.92 2.26 -4.66
CA LEU A 101 -8.82 2.04 -3.72
C LEU A 101 -9.22 2.48 -2.30
N ASP A 102 -9.83 3.64 -2.15
CA ASP A 102 -10.35 4.11 -0.87
C ASP A 102 -11.39 3.15 -0.28
N GLN A 103 -12.31 2.62 -1.12
CA GLN A 103 -13.29 1.63 -0.67
C GLN A 103 -12.62 0.35 -0.18
N VAL A 104 -11.61 -0.14 -0.90
CA VAL A 104 -10.85 -1.34 -0.50
C VAL A 104 -10.10 -1.10 0.80
N MET A 105 -9.40 0.04 0.93
CA MET A 105 -8.66 0.41 2.15
C MET A 105 -9.59 0.44 3.36
N LYS A 106 -10.73 1.12 3.22
CA LYS A 106 -11.72 1.23 4.29
C LYS A 106 -12.35 -0.12 4.64
N CYS A 107 -12.75 -0.89 3.65
CA CYS A 107 -13.35 -2.21 3.89
C CYS A 107 -12.34 -3.16 4.55
N ALA A 108 -11.07 -3.11 4.17
CA ALA A 108 -10.00 -3.88 4.82
C ALA A 108 -9.83 -3.48 6.28
N ASP A 109 -9.86 -2.19 6.59
CA ASP A 109 -9.77 -1.67 7.96
C ASP A 109 -10.96 -2.14 8.80
N ASP A 110 -12.18 -2.04 8.28
CA ASP A 110 -13.41 -2.51 8.93
C ASP A 110 -13.35 -4.01 9.29
N HIS A 111 -12.54 -4.79 8.58
CA HIS A 111 -12.32 -6.23 8.83
C HIS A 111 -10.99 -6.53 9.58
N GLY A 112 -10.26 -5.50 10.00
CA GLY A 112 -8.98 -5.64 10.70
C GLY A 112 -7.91 -6.31 9.84
N LEU A 113 -7.88 -6.01 8.54
CA LEU A 113 -6.87 -6.47 7.59
C LEU A 113 -5.90 -5.33 7.27
N MET A 114 -4.61 -5.62 7.38
CA MET A 114 -3.56 -4.73 6.88
C MET A 114 -3.50 -4.79 5.36
N VAL A 115 -3.02 -3.72 4.74
CA VAL A 115 -2.91 -3.61 3.28
C VAL A 115 -1.48 -3.33 2.88
N THR A 116 -0.96 -4.19 2.00
CA THR A 116 0.33 -4.00 1.32
C THR A 116 0.07 -3.76 -0.16
N LEU A 117 0.71 -2.77 -0.74
CA LEU A 117 0.56 -2.47 -2.17
C LEU A 117 1.72 -3.04 -2.98
N ARG A 118 1.41 -3.74 -4.06
CA ARG A 118 2.33 -4.03 -5.14
C ARG A 118 2.21 -2.90 -6.16
N ILE A 119 3.06 -1.88 -6.02
CA ILE A 119 3.13 -0.71 -6.88
C ILE A 119 4.16 -0.97 -7.97
N GLY A 120 3.95 -0.43 -9.15
CA GLY A 120 4.96 -0.52 -10.20
C GLY A 120 4.74 -1.65 -11.19
N TYR A 121 3.54 -2.21 -11.22
CA TYR A 121 3.12 -3.08 -12.28
C TYR A 121 2.97 -2.26 -13.57
N CYS A 122 3.99 -2.22 -14.36
CA CYS A 122 4.05 -1.39 -15.56
C CYS A 122 3.76 -2.16 -16.87
N TRP A 123 3.18 -3.33 -16.77
CA TRP A 123 2.58 -3.99 -17.92
C TRP A 123 1.55 -3.03 -18.52
N ASP A 124 1.45 -3.01 -19.81
CA ASP A 124 0.51 -2.15 -20.53
C ASP A 124 0.66 -0.62 -20.30
N TYR A 125 1.62 -0.16 -19.50
CA TYR A 125 1.93 1.25 -19.46
C TYR A 125 2.62 1.69 -20.76
N SER A 126 2.33 2.88 -21.25
CA SER A 126 2.88 3.48 -22.47
C SER A 126 2.68 2.65 -23.77
N GLY A 127 1.46 2.19 -24.00
CA GLY A 127 1.02 1.77 -25.34
C GLY A 127 1.83 0.66 -26.00
N GLU A 128 2.62 1.01 -27.02
CA GLU A 128 3.22 0.06 -27.94
C GLU A 128 4.65 -0.38 -27.55
N ALA A 129 5.26 0.21 -26.51
CA ALA A 129 6.60 -0.17 -26.11
C ALA A 129 6.65 -1.59 -25.54
N SER A 130 7.68 -2.34 -25.86
CA SER A 130 7.92 -3.63 -25.25
C SER A 130 8.22 -3.47 -23.75
N LEU A 131 7.97 -4.52 -22.97
CA LEU A 131 8.23 -4.50 -21.54
C LEU A 131 9.69 -4.12 -21.18
N PRO A 132 10.72 -4.67 -21.85
CA PRO A 132 12.11 -4.24 -21.63
C PRO A 132 12.36 -2.75 -21.91
N GLU A 133 11.76 -2.18 -22.95
CA GLU A 133 11.89 -0.75 -23.25
C GLU A 133 11.26 0.13 -22.20
N ARG A 134 10.08 -0.25 -21.68
CA ARG A 134 9.42 0.46 -20.57
C ARG A 134 10.27 0.47 -19.32
N TYR A 135 10.84 -0.67 -18.94
CA TYR A 135 11.74 -0.74 -17.78
C TYR A 135 13.03 0.03 -17.99
N ALA A 136 13.61 -0.06 -19.19
CA ALA A 136 14.79 0.73 -19.53
C ALA A 136 14.51 2.25 -19.35
N GLY A 137 13.33 2.72 -19.78
CA GLY A 137 12.91 4.10 -19.57
C GLY A 137 12.78 4.45 -18.08
N VAL A 138 12.16 3.59 -17.29
CA VAL A 138 11.95 3.81 -15.84
C VAL A 138 13.27 3.82 -15.06
N VAL A 139 14.24 2.97 -15.41
CA VAL A 139 15.52 2.93 -14.68
C VAL A 139 16.53 3.99 -15.16
N GLN A 140 16.32 4.59 -16.34
CA GLN A 140 17.21 5.59 -16.87
C GLN A 140 17.10 6.92 -16.14
N ASP A 141 18.22 7.42 -15.61
CA ASP A 141 18.28 8.70 -14.92
C ASP A 141 17.84 9.86 -15.82
N GLY A 142 16.94 10.69 -15.29
CA GLY A 142 16.45 11.89 -15.97
C GLY A 142 15.42 11.64 -17.09
N SER A 143 15.06 10.40 -17.38
CA SER A 143 14.03 10.08 -18.36
C SER A 143 12.64 10.61 -17.95
N ASN A 144 11.76 10.81 -18.92
CA ASN A 144 10.38 11.17 -18.65
C ASN A 144 9.63 10.01 -17.97
N ASP A 145 9.88 8.77 -18.43
CA ASP A 145 9.22 7.58 -17.88
C ASP A 145 9.52 7.42 -16.39
N ARG A 146 10.77 7.64 -15.99
CA ARG A 146 11.14 7.61 -14.57
C ARG A 146 10.46 8.70 -13.75
N LYS A 147 10.37 9.93 -14.28
CA LYS A 147 9.68 11.03 -13.61
C LYS A 147 8.20 10.72 -13.42
N MET A 148 7.54 10.25 -14.48
CA MET A 148 6.14 9.87 -14.47
C MET A 148 5.88 8.72 -13.50
N TRP A 149 6.77 7.72 -13.48
CA TRP A 149 6.67 6.59 -12.57
C TRP A 149 6.83 6.98 -11.10
N ILE A 150 7.79 7.86 -10.81
CA ILE A 150 7.97 8.39 -9.45
C ILE A 150 6.74 9.19 -9.01
N ASP A 151 6.20 10.02 -9.90
CA ASP A 151 5.00 10.82 -9.64
C ASP A 151 3.79 9.93 -9.39
N TYR A 152 3.59 8.90 -10.20
CA TYR A 152 2.57 7.89 -9.99
C TYR A 152 2.72 7.19 -8.62
N CYS A 153 3.91 6.68 -8.30
CA CYS A 153 4.16 6.01 -7.01
C CYS A 153 3.88 6.95 -5.84
N LYS A 154 4.30 8.22 -5.96
CA LYS A 154 4.05 9.24 -4.96
C LYS A 154 2.56 9.52 -4.80
N THR A 155 1.83 9.65 -5.90
CA THR A 155 0.38 9.91 -5.88
C THR A 155 -0.39 8.76 -5.21
N ILE A 156 -0.02 7.51 -5.51
CA ILE A 156 -0.60 6.35 -4.81
C ILE A 156 -0.28 6.40 -3.31
N TYR A 157 0.98 6.65 -2.95
CA TYR A 157 1.39 6.74 -1.55
C TYR A 157 0.64 7.85 -0.81
N ASP A 158 0.57 9.05 -1.37
CA ASP A 158 -0.12 10.18 -0.77
C ASP A 158 -1.62 9.87 -0.54
N ARG A 159 -2.23 9.03 -1.40
CA ARG A 159 -3.64 8.63 -1.25
C ARG A 159 -3.87 7.67 -0.09
N VAL A 160 -2.91 6.80 0.21
CA VAL A 160 -3.13 5.71 1.19
C VAL A 160 -2.36 5.89 2.50
N SER A 161 -1.42 6.81 2.59
CA SER A 161 -0.52 6.97 3.74
C SER A 161 -1.24 7.30 5.05
N ASP A 162 -2.41 7.92 4.98
CA ASP A 162 -3.19 8.30 6.16
C ASP A 162 -4.08 7.15 6.69
N TYR A 163 -4.20 6.05 5.96
CA TYR A 163 -4.93 4.88 6.43
C TYR A 163 -4.11 4.10 7.46
N GLY A 164 -4.67 3.88 8.65
CA GLY A 164 -4.00 3.18 9.76
C GLY A 164 -3.63 1.73 9.46
N ASN A 165 -4.32 1.10 8.50
CA ASN A 165 -4.06 -0.25 8.03
C ASN A 165 -3.11 -0.32 6.82
N PHE A 166 -2.61 0.81 6.31
CA PHE A 166 -1.60 0.82 5.25
C PHE A 166 -0.23 0.42 5.80
N GLN A 167 0.38 -0.59 5.20
CA GLN A 167 1.63 -1.18 5.70
C GLN A 167 2.84 -0.85 4.85
N GLY A 168 2.67 -0.20 3.74
CA GLY A 168 3.71 0.03 2.77
C GLY A 168 3.50 -0.75 1.49
N GLY A 169 4.56 -0.85 0.68
CA GLY A 169 4.46 -1.50 -0.61
C GLY A 169 5.80 -2.02 -1.10
N PHE A 170 5.74 -2.77 -2.19
CA PHE A 170 6.91 -3.21 -2.92
C PHE A 170 6.74 -2.94 -4.42
N ILE A 171 7.84 -2.78 -5.12
CA ILE A 171 7.83 -2.20 -6.47
C ILE A 171 7.80 -3.37 -7.40
N THR A 172 7.97 -4.34 -7.61
CA THR A 172 7.96 -5.28 -8.75
C THR A 172 7.98 -6.75 -8.32
N TRP A 173 7.58 -7.58 -9.23
CA TRP A 173 7.57 -9.03 -9.05
C TRP A 173 7.98 -9.72 -10.35
N GLU A 174 7.04 -10.36 -11.08
CA GLU A 174 7.30 -11.09 -12.32
C GLU A 174 7.74 -10.21 -13.48
N ASP A 175 7.24 -9.01 -13.52
CA ASP A 175 7.58 -8.01 -14.53
C ASP A 175 9.06 -7.65 -14.53
N PHE A 176 9.72 -7.66 -13.37
CA PHE A 176 11.16 -7.50 -13.30
C PHE A 176 11.93 -8.73 -13.81
N TRP A 177 11.35 -9.89 -13.68
CA TRP A 177 11.93 -11.11 -14.27
C TRP A 177 11.99 -11.02 -15.79
N ASP A 178 10.90 -10.61 -16.44
CA ASP A 178 10.87 -10.42 -17.88
C ASP A 178 11.87 -9.38 -18.35
N TYR A 179 12.00 -8.28 -17.62
CA TYR A 179 13.00 -7.27 -17.87
C TYR A 179 14.42 -7.86 -17.83
N THR A 180 14.78 -8.52 -16.74
CA THR A 180 16.13 -9.06 -16.55
C THR A 180 16.43 -10.24 -17.48
N SER A 181 15.44 -11.03 -17.87
CA SER A 181 15.60 -12.18 -18.77
C SER A 181 15.76 -11.78 -20.23
N ASN A 182 15.17 -10.65 -20.62
CA ASN A 182 15.14 -10.18 -21.99
C ASN A 182 16.13 -9.04 -22.27
N MET A 183 16.80 -8.51 -21.24
CA MET A 183 17.86 -7.53 -21.44
C MET A 183 19.11 -8.17 -22.08
N ASP A 184 19.70 -7.45 -23.01
CA ASP A 184 21.06 -7.74 -23.45
C ASP A 184 22.01 -7.67 -22.23
N ARG A 185 22.90 -8.67 -22.12
CA ARG A 185 23.87 -8.74 -21.01
C ARG A 185 24.76 -7.50 -20.91
N ASP A 186 24.98 -6.79 -22.02
CA ASP A 186 25.78 -5.58 -22.01
C ASP A 186 25.05 -4.38 -21.42
N LEU A 187 23.73 -4.30 -21.57
CA LEU A 187 22.90 -3.31 -20.87
C LEU A 187 22.82 -3.57 -19.36
N THR A 188 22.77 -4.84 -18.95
CA THR A 188 22.77 -5.21 -17.52
C THR A 188 24.11 -4.93 -16.82
N ARG A 189 25.20 -4.81 -17.57
CA ARG A 189 26.53 -4.44 -17.02
C ARG A 189 26.74 -2.93 -16.91
N ALA A 190 25.91 -2.14 -17.59
CA ALA A 190 25.96 -0.69 -17.56
C ALA A 190 25.09 -0.06 -16.43
N LEU A 191 24.32 -0.87 -15.74
CA LEU A 191 23.54 -0.51 -14.54
C LEU A 191 24.28 -0.96 -13.27
#